data_812f694c352cd43a2bf30b359d09ab0c
#
_entry.id   812f694c352cd43a2bf30b359d09ab0c
#
_cell.length_a   1.000
_cell.length_b   1.000
_cell.length_c   1.000
_cell.angle_alpha   90.00
_cell.angle_beta   90.00
_cell.angle_gamma   90.00
#
_symmetry.space_group_name_H-M   'P 1'
#
loop_
_entity.id
_entity.type
_entity.pdbx_description
1 polymer ?
#
loop_
_entity_poly.entity_id
_entity_poly.type
_entity_poly.pdbx_seq_one_letter_code
_entity_poly.pdbx_strand_id
1 'polypeptide(L)'
;SKPVPGVRLDRKAVLGPLMHSILANAMGSPKSLWPKFFNIFLDGIAQKHLMFYFFEEKNQAAAESFNSAGRIKDYDYDYLHISDSNFGGAKSDLFIKRDVEQEIEATADKVTKKVTITYNNPRKGSNCNLEAGQLCLNGVYRDYVRLYVPKGSKLVSVVGSEVKESTFED
;
A
#
# COMPACT_ATOMS: atom_id res chain seq x y z
N SER A 1 32.70 2.21 3.52
CA SER A 1 32.54 1.57 4.85
C SER A 1 32.14 0.11 4.67
N LYS A 2 32.83 -0.79 5.33
CA LYS A 2 32.49 -2.22 5.30
C LYS A 2 31.19 -2.42 6.07
N PRO A 3 30.22 -3.17 5.53
CA PRO A 3 29.01 -3.50 6.30
C PRO A 3 29.41 -4.29 7.55
N VAL A 4 28.82 -3.94 8.69
CA VAL A 4 29.00 -4.69 9.93
C VAL A 4 28.45 -6.10 9.68
N PRO A 5 29.30 -7.15 9.77
CA PRO A 5 28.84 -8.52 9.53
C PRO A 5 27.75 -8.89 10.54
N GLY A 6 26.64 -9.44 10.08
CA GLY A 6 25.56 -9.99 10.90
C GLY A 6 24.33 -9.11 11.12
N VAL A 7 24.44 -7.79 11.10
CA VAL A 7 23.28 -6.90 11.39
C VAL A 7 22.22 -6.89 10.28
N ARG A 8 22.56 -7.23 9.05
CA ARG A 8 21.60 -7.25 7.93
C ARG A 8 20.89 -8.58 7.70
N LEU A 9 21.52 -9.70 8.06
CA LEU A 9 20.96 -11.04 7.80
C LEU A 9 19.86 -11.43 8.78
N ASP A 10 19.90 -10.94 10.02
CA ASP A 10 18.99 -11.37 11.09
C ASP A 10 17.93 -10.34 11.51
N ARG A 11 17.86 -9.18 10.84
CA ARG A 11 16.92 -8.12 11.25
C ARG A 11 15.45 -8.56 11.29
N LYS A 12 15.08 -9.54 10.50
CA LYS A 12 13.72 -10.10 10.43
C LYS A 12 13.56 -11.46 11.10
N ALA A 13 14.61 -12.01 11.68
CA ALA A 13 14.59 -13.34 12.30
C ALA A 13 13.58 -13.44 13.45
N VAL A 14 13.31 -12.34 14.14
CA VAL A 14 12.30 -12.25 15.20
C VAL A 14 10.85 -12.49 14.68
N LEU A 15 10.59 -12.26 13.40
CA LEU A 15 9.22 -12.35 12.85
C LEU A 15 8.69 -13.78 12.88
N GLY A 16 9.52 -14.78 12.56
CA GLY A 16 9.11 -16.18 12.60
C GLY A 16 8.66 -16.62 14.01
N PRO A 17 9.51 -16.53 15.03
CA PRO A 17 9.14 -16.83 16.41
C PRO A 17 7.95 -16.02 16.92
N LEU A 18 7.86 -14.73 16.57
CA LEU A 18 6.74 -13.87 16.95
C LEU A 18 5.43 -14.38 16.36
N MET A 19 5.37 -14.66 15.05
CA MET A 19 4.19 -15.21 14.39
C MET A 19 3.78 -16.55 14.99
N HIS A 20 4.75 -17.42 15.27
CA HIS A 20 4.49 -18.71 15.93
C HIS A 20 3.87 -18.52 17.32
N SER A 21 4.42 -17.59 18.11
CA SER A 21 3.89 -17.26 19.44
C SER A 21 2.46 -16.70 19.38
N ILE A 22 2.19 -15.80 18.43
CA ILE A 22 0.85 -15.21 18.22
C ILE A 22 -0.16 -16.32 17.89
N LEU A 23 0.17 -17.19 16.93
CA LEU A 23 -0.71 -18.30 16.54
C LEU A 23 -0.93 -19.29 17.67
N ALA A 24 0.12 -19.67 18.38
CA ALA A 24 0.00 -20.60 19.53
C ALA A 24 -0.89 -20.03 20.64
N ASN A 25 -0.73 -18.74 20.96
CA ASN A 25 -1.59 -18.07 21.93
C ASN A 25 -3.04 -17.95 21.46
N ALA A 26 -3.25 -17.62 20.19
CA ALA A 26 -4.59 -17.55 19.61
C ALA A 26 -5.29 -18.93 19.66
N MET A 27 -4.59 -19.99 19.25
CA MET A 27 -5.14 -21.35 19.25
C MET A 27 -5.35 -21.92 20.66
N GLY A 28 -4.50 -21.54 21.61
CA GLY A 28 -4.64 -21.92 23.03
C GLY A 28 -5.65 -21.08 23.82
N SER A 29 -6.25 -20.09 23.19
CA SER A 29 -7.21 -19.19 23.87
C SER A 29 -8.53 -19.88 24.20
N PRO A 30 -9.22 -19.45 25.27
CA PRO A 30 -10.55 -19.94 25.60
C PRO A 30 -11.53 -19.81 24.42
N LYS A 31 -12.38 -20.82 24.22
CA LYS A 31 -13.37 -20.86 23.12
C LYS A 31 -14.28 -19.63 23.10
N SER A 32 -14.53 -19.00 24.23
CA SER A 32 -15.31 -17.77 24.36
C SER A 32 -14.72 -16.58 23.59
N LEU A 33 -13.41 -16.59 23.28
CA LEU A 33 -12.73 -15.52 22.50
C LEU A 33 -12.80 -15.76 20.97
N TRP A 34 -13.14 -16.98 20.52
CA TRP A 34 -13.15 -17.31 19.11
C TRP A 34 -14.10 -16.46 18.26
N PRO A 35 -15.32 -16.11 18.71
CA PRO A 35 -16.17 -15.20 17.96
C PRO A 35 -15.53 -13.82 17.76
N LYS A 36 -14.79 -13.32 18.76
CA LYS A 36 -14.06 -12.05 18.66
C LYS A 36 -12.92 -12.15 17.64
N PHE A 37 -12.16 -13.24 17.65
CA PHE A 37 -11.10 -13.44 16.66
C PHE A 37 -11.66 -13.54 15.24
N PHE A 38 -12.78 -14.23 15.08
CA PHE A 38 -13.45 -14.32 13.78
C PHE A 38 -13.91 -12.95 13.27
N ASN A 39 -14.48 -12.11 14.11
CA ASN A 39 -14.86 -10.75 13.74
C ASN A 39 -13.63 -9.92 13.34
N ILE A 40 -12.54 -9.98 14.12
CA ILE A 40 -11.28 -9.29 13.77
C ILE A 40 -10.75 -9.77 12.41
N PHE A 41 -10.84 -11.07 12.13
CA PHE A 41 -10.43 -11.64 10.85
C PHE A 41 -11.30 -11.12 9.69
N LEU A 42 -12.62 -11.08 9.86
CA LEU A 42 -13.55 -10.53 8.86
C LEU A 42 -13.32 -9.03 8.64
N ASP A 43 -13.11 -8.27 9.71
CA ASP A 43 -12.77 -6.86 9.63
C ASP A 43 -11.43 -6.64 8.89
N GLY A 44 -10.45 -7.50 9.14
CA GLY A 44 -9.17 -7.49 8.44
C GLY A 44 -9.32 -7.70 6.92
N ILE A 45 -10.22 -8.59 6.50
CA ILE A 45 -10.57 -8.79 5.08
C ILE A 45 -11.31 -7.58 4.52
N ALA A 46 -12.31 -7.08 5.24
CA ALA A 46 -13.12 -5.95 4.79
C ALA A 46 -12.27 -4.68 4.59
N GLN A 47 -11.32 -4.45 5.50
CA GLN A 47 -10.38 -3.31 5.45
C GLN A 47 -9.15 -3.55 4.57
N LYS A 48 -9.05 -4.70 3.88
CA LYS A 48 -7.91 -5.06 3.02
C LYS A 48 -6.57 -5.20 3.75
N HIS A 49 -6.58 -5.44 5.06
CA HIS A 49 -5.38 -5.83 5.82
C HIS A 49 -5.01 -7.29 5.56
N LEU A 50 -5.99 -8.13 5.19
CA LEU A 50 -5.83 -9.51 4.78
C LEU A 50 -6.39 -9.68 3.37
N MET A 51 -5.55 -10.19 2.47
CA MET A 51 -5.92 -10.50 1.09
C MET A 51 -5.38 -11.87 0.74
N PHE A 52 -6.13 -12.60 -0.09
CA PHE A 52 -5.79 -13.97 -0.49
C PHE A 52 -5.51 -14.03 -1.98
N TYR A 53 -4.51 -14.81 -2.33
CA TYR A 53 -4.22 -15.18 -3.70
C TYR A 53 -4.10 -16.71 -3.79
N PHE A 54 -4.85 -17.31 -4.69
CA PHE A 54 -4.84 -18.74 -4.95
C PHE A 54 -4.38 -19.01 -6.38
N PHE A 55 -3.51 -19.99 -6.55
CA PHE A 55 -3.05 -20.42 -7.87
C PHE A 55 -4.15 -21.16 -8.65
N GLU A 56 -5.06 -21.82 -7.93
CA GLU A 56 -6.18 -22.52 -8.53
C GLU A 56 -7.30 -21.52 -8.84
N GLU A 57 -7.69 -21.46 -10.12
CA GLU A 57 -8.66 -20.49 -10.64
C GLU A 57 -9.99 -20.51 -9.89
N LYS A 58 -10.51 -21.70 -9.56
CA LYS A 58 -11.77 -21.86 -8.83
C LYS A 58 -11.72 -21.22 -7.43
N ASN A 59 -10.60 -21.43 -6.72
CA ASN A 59 -10.40 -20.86 -5.38
C ASN A 59 -10.17 -19.36 -5.46
N GLN A 60 -9.46 -18.89 -6.49
CA GLN A 60 -9.26 -17.48 -6.76
C GLN A 60 -10.59 -16.77 -7.05
N ALA A 61 -11.43 -17.35 -7.92
CA ALA A 61 -12.75 -16.81 -8.21
C ALA A 61 -13.64 -16.73 -6.95
N ALA A 62 -13.58 -17.72 -6.07
CA ALA A 62 -14.26 -17.68 -4.77
C ALA A 62 -13.73 -16.52 -3.90
N ALA A 63 -12.41 -16.34 -3.77
CA ALA A 63 -11.83 -15.24 -3.02
C ALA A 63 -12.24 -13.87 -3.58
N GLU A 64 -12.33 -13.74 -4.90
CA GLU A 64 -12.79 -12.53 -5.58
C GLU A 64 -14.29 -12.26 -5.33
N SER A 65 -15.12 -13.29 -5.35
CA SER A 65 -16.55 -13.15 -5.05
C SER A 65 -16.82 -12.65 -3.62
N PHE A 66 -15.98 -13.06 -2.67
CA PHE A 66 -15.99 -12.57 -1.28
C PHE A 66 -15.25 -11.25 -1.09
N ASN A 67 -14.80 -10.61 -2.17
CA ASN A 67 -14.00 -9.39 -2.11
C ASN A 67 -12.75 -9.50 -1.22
N SER A 68 -12.15 -10.68 -1.15
CA SER A 68 -10.98 -10.98 -0.31
C SER A 68 -9.66 -11.12 -1.08
N ALA A 69 -9.68 -10.96 -2.42
CA ALA A 69 -8.52 -11.14 -3.27
C ALA A 69 -7.73 -9.84 -3.57
N GLY A 70 -8.20 -8.68 -3.13
CA GLY A 70 -7.49 -7.40 -3.36
C GLY A 70 -7.42 -6.96 -4.84
N ARG A 71 -8.18 -7.58 -5.74
CA ARG A 71 -8.23 -7.19 -7.14
C ARG A 71 -8.91 -5.82 -7.30
N ILE A 72 -8.33 -4.94 -8.10
CA ILE A 72 -9.01 -3.74 -8.58
C ILE A 72 -10.05 -4.21 -9.59
N LYS A 73 -11.31 -3.96 -9.28
CA LYS A 73 -12.43 -4.37 -10.15
C LYS A 73 -12.68 -3.31 -11.20
N ASP A 74 -13.01 -3.76 -12.40
CA ASP A 74 -13.59 -2.88 -13.41
C ASP A 74 -14.89 -2.28 -12.86
N TYR A 75 -15.09 -1.01 -13.12
CA TYR A 75 -16.24 -0.26 -12.67
C TYR A 75 -16.77 0.61 -13.81
N ASP A 76 -18.05 0.52 -14.08
CA ASP A 76 -18.68 1.19 -15.23
C ASP A 76 -18.81 2.71 -15.06
N TYR A 77 -18.51 3.21 -13.86
CA TYR A 77 -18.56 4.63 -13.56
C TYR A 77 -17.16 5.18 -13.31
N ASP A 78 -17.09 6.45 -12.96
CA ASP A 78 -15.83 7.09 -12.64
C ASP A 78 -15.24 6.61 -11.31
N TYR A 79 -13.95 6.39 -11.29
CA TYR A 79 -13.19 6.10 -10.08
C TYR A 79 -11.76 6.65 -10.18
N LEU A 80 -11.14 6.77 -9.02
CA LEU A 80 -9.71 7.05 -8.89
C LEU A 80 -9.15 6.20 -7.74
N HIS A 81 -8.18 5.35 -8.05
CA HIS A 81 -7.40 4.68 -7.03
C HIS A 81 -5.94 5.10 -7.14
N ILE A 82 -5.37 5.55 -6.02
CA ILE A 82 -3.98 6.02 -5.93
C ILE A 82 -3.19 5.01 -5.13
N SER A 83 -2.14 4.46 -5.74
CA SER A 83 -1.22 3.53 -5.08
C SER A 83 0.17 4.14 -5.05
N ASP A 84 0.66 4.40 -3.85
CA ASP A 84 1.99 4.95 -3.61
C ASP A 84 2.96 3.81 -3.24
N SER A 85 4.19 3.89 -3.73
CA SER A 85 5.25 2.94 -3.39
C SER A 85 6.55 3.69 -3.14
N ASN A 86 6.94 3.74 -1.86
CA ASN A 86 8.17 4.43 -1.46
C ASN A 86 9.42 3.59 -1.74
N PHE A 87 10.19 3.98 -2.72
CA PHE A 87 11.50 3.39 -3.05
C PHE A 87 12.68 4.05 -2.32
N GLY A 88 12.45 5.04 -1.47
CA GLY A 88 13.49 5.71 -0.70
C GLY A 88 14.14 4.85 0.39
N GLY A 89 13.58 3.68 0.70
CA GLY A 89 14.13 2.70 1.64
C GLY A 89 13.96 3.03 3.12
N ALA A 90 13.50 4.24 3.47
CA ALA A 90 13.14 4.63 4.82
C ALA A 90 11.66 4.33 5.13
N LYS A 91 11.17 4.79 6.27
CA LYS A 91 9.76 4.67 6.68
C LYS A 91 9.04 6.03 6.62
N SER A 92 9.42 6.84 5.64
CA SER A 92 8.90 8.20 5.49
C SER A 92 7.39 8.26 5.31
N ASP A 93 6.79 7.19 4.74
CA ASP A 93 5.34 7.05 4.60
C ASP A 93 4.57 7.25 5.92
N LEU A 94 5.17 6.90 7.06
CA LEU A 94 4.57 7.11 8.38
C LEU A 94 4.33 8.58 8.71
N PHE A 95 5.01 9.49 8.02
CA PHE A 95 5.01 10.93 8.31
C PHE A 95 4.41 11.75 7.18
N ILE A 96 4.26 11.17 6.00
CA ILE A 96 3.67 11.85 4.84
C ILE A 96 2.17 12.06 5.07
N LYS A 97 1.75 13.30 4.85
CA LYS A 97 0.35 13.65 4.68
C LYS A 97 0.09 13.83 3.20
N ARG A 98 -0.95 13.19 2.72
CA ARG A 98 -1.37 13.26 1.33
C ARG A 98 -2.74 13.93 1.24
N ASP A 99 -2.81 15.00 0.47
CA ASP A 99 -4.04 15.68 0.12
C ASP A 99 -4.32 15.46 -1.37
N VAL A 100 -5.57 15.18 -1.73
CA VAL A 100 -5.99 14.92 -3.10
C VAL A 100 -7.15 15.82 -3.45
N GLU A 101 -6.95 16.63 -4.48
CA GLU A 101 -7.98 17.49 -5.05
C GLU A 101 -8.33 17.02 -6.46
N GLN A 102 -9.61 17.00 -6.78
CA GLN A 102 -10.11 16.65 -8.10
C GLN A 102 -10.99 17.78 -8.65
N GLU A 103 -10.61 18.31 -9.80
CA GLU A 103 -11.42 19.21 -10.59
C GLU A 103 -12.01 18.41 -11.77
N ILE A 104 -13.34 18.36 -11.90
CA ILE A 104 -14.02 17.58 -12.92
C ILE A 104 -14.84 18.52 -13.78
N GLU A 105 -14.58 18.51 -15.09
CA GLU A 105 -15.34 19.22 -16.10
C GLU A 105 -16.03 18.20 -16.98
N ALA A 106 -17.37 18.23 -17.01
CA ALA A 106 -18.18 17.35 -17.82
C ALA A 106 -18.89 18.15 -18.93
N THR A 107 -18.76 17.70 -20.17
CA THR A 107 -19.50 18.16 -21.31
C THR A 107 -20.37 17.03 -21.86
N ALA A 108 -21.18 17.27 -22.88
CA ALA A 108 -22.02 16.24 -23.50
C ALA A 108 -21.21 15.04 -24.06
N ASP A 109 -19.96 15.30 -24.52
CA ASP A 109 -19.16 14.30 -25.25
C ASP A 109 -17.90 13.85 -24.47
N LYS A 110 -17.57 14.53 -23.39
CA LYS A 110 -16.27 14.31 -22.73
C LYS A 110 -16.29 14.73 -21.26
N VAL A 111 -15.60 13.94 -20.44
CA VAL A 111 -15.26 14.29 -19.06
C VAL A 111 -13.75 14.51 -19.00
N THR A 112 -13.35 15.66 -18.48
CA THR A 112 -11.94 15.97 -18.19
C THR A 112 -11.77 16.05 -16.69
N LYS A 113 -10.74 15.37 -16.18
CA LYS A 113 -10.41 15.34 -14.77
C LYS A 113 -8.98 15.84 -14.56
N LYS A 114 -8.82 16.80 -13.68
CA LYS A 114 -7.53 17.22 -13.17
C LYS A 114 -7.39 16.73 -11.75
N VAL A 115 -6.37 15.95 -11.48
CA VAL A 115 -6.05 15.41 -10.14
C VAL A 115 -4.78 16.08 -9.65
N THR A 116 -4.88 16.78 -8.52
CA THR A 116 -3.73 17.37 -7.83
C THR A 116 -3.46 16.59 -6.56
N ILE A 117 -2.27 16.01 -6.45
CA ILE A 117 -1.84 15.24 -5.29
C ILE A 117 -0.71 16.01 -4.60
N THR A 118 -0.94 16.41 -3.36
CA THR A 118 0.04 17.12 -2.55
C THR A 118 0.58 16.21 -1.47
N TYR A 119 1.89 15.99 -1.46
CA TYR A 119 2.59 15.24 -0.44
C TYR A 119 3.33 16.21 0.49
N ASN A 120 3.03 16.16 1.77
CA ASN A 120 3.67 16.99 2.78
C ASN A 120 4.29 16.12 3.87
N ASN A 121 5.60 16.28 4.11
CA ASN A 121 6.29 15.66 5.22
C ASN A 121 6.60 16.72 6.30
N PRO A 122 5.76 16.88 7.33
CA PRO A 122 5.95 17.88 8.37
C PRO A 122 7.07 17.52 9.35
N ARG A 123 7.64 16.32 9.26
CA ARG A 123 8.65 15.84 10.20
C ARG A 123 10.05 16.12 9.69
N LYS A 124 10.91 16.59 10.60
CA LYS A 124 12.35 16.71 10.34
C LYS A 124 12.94 15.36 9.98
N GLY A 125 13.87 15.34 9.03
CA GLY A 125 14.61 14.14 8.66
C GLY A 125 15.31 13.49 9.85
N SER A 126 15.32 12.16 9.88
CA SER A 126 15.99 11.39 10.90
C SER A 126 17.51 11.41 10.71
N ASN A 127 18.24 11.22 11.79
CA ASN A 127 19.64 10.85 11.69
C ASN A 127 19.72 9.41 11.14
N CYS A 128 20.33 9.26 9.97
CA CYS A 128 20.46 7.97 9.29
C CYS A 128 21.81 7.29 9.52
N ASN A 129 22.53 7.65 10.55
CA ASN A 129 23.79 6.97 10.91
C ASN A 129 23.49 5.61 11.56
N LEU A 130 23.33 4.58 10.74
CA LEU A 130 23.05 3.21 11.19
C LEU A 130 24.21 2.60 11.99
N GLU A 131 25.45 3.06 11.79
CA GLU A 131 26.62 2.60 12.52
C GLU A 131 26.57 3.09 13.98
N ALA A 132 25.98 4.25 14.21
CA ALA A 132 25.72 4.78 15.56
C ALA A 132 24.40 4.26 16.17
N GLY A 133 23.80 3.22 15.61
CA GLY A 133 22.56 2.64 16.10
C GLY A 133 21.31 3.50 15.86
N GLN A 134 21.41 4.51 15.02
CA GLN A 134 20.27 5.37 14.70
C GLN A 134 19.34 4.68 13.68
N LEU A 135 18.04 4.87 13.86
CA LEU A 135 17.03 4.36 12.92
C LEU A 135 16.71 5.45 11.89
N CYS A 136 17.04 5.18 10.63
CA CYS A 136 16.67 6.04 9.50
C CYS A 136 15.16 5.86 9.19
N LEU A 137 14.29 6.44 10.03
CA LEU A 137 12.84 6.31 9.85
C LEU A 137 12.32 7.32 8.83
N ASN A 138 12.72 8.59 8.93
CA ASN A 138 12.28 9.66 8.04
C ASN A 138 13.46 10.11 7.17
N GLY A 139 13.63 9.46 6.04
CA GLY A 139 14.65 9.76 5.04
C GLY A 139 14.05 10.41 3.79
N VAL A 140 14.82 10.38 2.70
CA VAL A 140 14.33 10.85 1.40
C VAL A 140 13.11 10.00 0.98
N TYR A 141 12.03 10.68 0.63
CA TYR A 141 10.84 10.05 0.07
C TYR A 141 10.98 10.01 -1.46
N ARG A 142 11.01 8.82 -2.02
CA ARG A 142 10.97 8.59 -3.47
C ARG A 142 9.76 7.74 -3.75
N ASP A 143 8.76 8.36 -4.32
CA ASP A 143 7.48 7.72 -4.54
C ASP A 143 7.29 7.31 -5.99
N TYR A 144 6.81 6.10 -6.17
CA TYR A 144 6.29 5.62 -7.43
C TYR A 144 4.77 5.58 -7.33
N VAL A 145 4.13 6.53 -7.97
CA VAL A 145 2.68 6.71 -7.92
C VAL A 145 2.03 6.00 -9.10
N ARG A 146 1.03 5.16 -8.81
CA ARG A 146 0.14 4.60 -9.82
C ARG A 146 -1.25 5.19 -9.63
N LEU A 147 -1.81 5.68 -10.71
CA LEU A 147 -3.18 6.16 -10.78
C LEU A 147 -4.01 5.18 -11.61
N TYR A 148 -4.97 4.54 -10.98
CA TYR A 148 -5.93 3.70 -11.66
C TYR A 148 -7.18 4.52 -11.92
N VAL A 149 -7.58 4.58 -13.19
CA VAL A 149 -8.69 5.36 -13.71
C VAL A 149 -9.55 4.47 -14.59
N PRO A 150 -10.78 4.89 -14.97
CA PRO A 150 -11.64 4.11 -15.85
C PRO A 150 -10.94 3.73 -17.14
N LYS A 151 -11.20 2.51 -17.63
CA LYS A 151 -10.68 2.01 -18.91
C LYS A 151 -11.07 2.94 -20.05
N GLY A 152 -10.11 3.19 -20.96
CA GLY A 152 -10.29 4.12 -22.07
C GLY A 152 -9.97 5.58 -21.73
N SER A 153 -9.61 5.91 -20.49
CA SER A 153 -9.10 7.23 -20.13
C SER A 153 -7.78 7.51 -20.86
N LYS A 154 -7.57 8.77 -21.23
CA LYS A 154 -6.33 9.22 -21.89
C LYS A 154 -5.64 10.25 -21.02
N LEU A 155 -4.35 10.03 -20.77
CA LEU A 155 -3.53 11.01 -20.10
C LEU A 155 -3.26 12.21 -21.02
N VAL A 156 -3.58 13.40 -20.56
CA VAL A 156 -3.38 14.65 -21.30
C VAL A 156 -2.04 15.29 -20.94
N SER A 157 -1.74 15.37 -19.64
CA SER A 157 -0.49 15.97 -19.15
C SER A 157 -0.18 15.50 -17.74
N VAL A 158 1.11 15.50 -17.40
CA VAL A 158 1.63 15.30 -16.04
C VAL A 158 2.61 16.40 -15.71
N VAL A 159 2.51 16.95 -14.51
CA VAL A 159 3.42 17.98 -13.99
C VAL A 159 3.88 17.57 -12.59
N GLY A 160 5.13 17.88 -12.26
CA GLY A 160 5.69 17.57 -10.92
C GLY A 160 6.31 16.19 -10.78
N SER A 161 6.34 15.38 -11.85
CA SER A 161 7.08 14.12 -11.89
C SER A 161 8.51 14.35 -12.42
N GLU A 162 9.48 13.62 -11.87
CA GLU A 162 10.85 13.58 -12.41
C GLU A 162 10.91 12.85 -13.76
N VAL A 163 9.99 11.88 -13.97
CA VAL A 163 9.88 11.10 -15.20
C VAL A 163 8.78 11.73 -16.07
N LYS A 164 9.14 12.09 -17.29
CA LYS A 164 8.22 12.71 -18.24
C LYS A 164 7.40 11.70 -19.05
N GLU A 165 7.71 10.43 -18.94
CA GLU A 165 7.04 9.37 -19.67
C GLU A 165 6.03 8.66 -18.78
N SER A 166 4.83 8.44 -19.29
CA SER A 166 3.82 7.60 -18.68
C SER A 166 3.75 6.27 -19.44
N THR A 167 3.81 5.17 -18.70
CA THR A 167 3.49 3.85 -19.23
C THR A 167 2.04 3.55 -18.94
N PHE A 168 1.30 3.08 -19.95
CA PHE A 168 -0.04 2.53 -19.76
C PHE A 168 0.09 1.03 -19.71
N GLU A 169 -0.42 0.44 -18.65
CA GLU A 169 -0.63 -1.00 -18.54
C GLU A 169 -2.14 -1.25 -18.71
N ASP A 170 -2.51 -2.07 -19.71
CA ASP A 170 -3.89 -2.49 -19.97
C ASP A 170 -4.39 -3.55 -18.97
#